data_a5f1c0508f936f42d915a5c959760e30
#
_entry.id   a5f1c0508f936f42d915a5c959760e30
#
_cell.length_a   1.000
_cell.length_b   1.000
_cell.length_c   1.000
_cell.angle_alpha   90.00
_cell.angle_beta   90.00
_cell.angle_gamma   90.00
#
_symmetry.space_group_name_H-M   'P 1'
#
loop_
_entity.id
_entity.type
_entity.pdbx_description
1 polymer ?
#
loop_
_entity_poly.entity_id
_entity_poly.type
_entity_poly.pdbx_seq_one_letter_code
_entity_poly.pdbx_strand_id
1 'polypeptide(L)'
;MRRTIGLIAVLCLLVGCDDGTGTPGEDVDVSVLLEAEDTITEGLAPGEGPEAIRDGWAVTFDDYVVVIGDVDAHLSTDDSVQVEAPERFAVDLVDVPQSGLELWTLSGLREGRWELNYAIAGAADGAMPHDSVTDAQMTRMIDEDLTYLIAGSMTQPGGRSCPPANLAAPGVAEPSGEPNAADDPCYANETIAFELGVQAETAFGPCEVDEMPGFAVTAGSTTTIALTIHGDHIFFNGFPESDEGGTQRLAQWLADCDLNLDGEVTREELEQIAPSDLIELDERFQLGGSPITPLTNLWDYVTAQLKTQGHFQGEGECPFDGVAHDH
;
A
#
# COMPACT_ATOMS: atom_id res chain seq x y z
N MET A 1 -11.20 -80.70 56.67
CA MET A 1 -10.90 -79.25 56.56
C MET A 1 -9.71 -79.01 55.64
N ARG A 2 -9.95 -78.65 54.39
CA ARG A 2 -8.90 -78.37 53.41
C ARG A 2 -8.91 -76.84 53.20
N ARG A 3 -7.80 -76.21 53.51
CA ARG A 3 -7.58 -74.77 53.20
C ARG A 3 -6.97 -74.64 51.82
N THR A 4 -7.68 -73.94 50.97
CA THR A 4 -7.22 -73.59 49.64
C THR A 4 -6.52 -72.24 49.74
N ILE A 5 -5.24 -72.16 49.31
CA ILE A 5 -4.45 -70.95 49.25
C ILE A 5 -4.62 -70.41 47.83
N GLY A 6 -5.27 -69.26 47.71
CA GLY A 6 -5.39 -68.54 46.42
C GLY A 6 -4.12 -67.78 46.13
N LEU A 7 -3.58 -67.99 44.92
CA LEU A 7 -2.45 -67.27 44.37
C LEU A 7 -2.98 -66.00 43.73
N ILE A 8 -2.60 -64.80 44.21
CA ILE A 8 -2.89 -63.52 43.60
C ILE A 8 -1.75 -63.23 42.62
N ALA A 9 -2.05 -63.23 41.32
CA ALA A 9 -1.15 -62.75 40.27
C ALA A 9 -1.25 -61.26 40.22
N VAL A 10 -0.19 -60.54 40.54
CA VAL A 10 -0.04 -59.10 40.33
C VAL A 10 0.35 -58.88 38.86
N LEU A 11 -0.59 -58.32 38.10
CA LEU A 11 -0.37 -57.86 36.71
C LEU A 11 0.28 -56.48 36.75
N CYS A 12 1.59 -56.39 36.53
CA CYS A 12 2.27 -55.12 36.32
C CYS A 12 1.87 -54.57 34.91
N LEU A 13 1.00 -53.57 34.90
CA LEU A 13 0.77 -52.74 33.74
C LEU A 13 2.02 -51.86 33.54
N LEU A 14 2.82 -52.22 32.56
CA LEU A 14 3.83 -51.30 32.00
C LEU A 14 3.06 -50.19 31.29
N VAL A 15 2.95 -49.03 31.94
CA VAL A 15 2.61 -47.79 31.28
C VAL A 15 3.83 -47.45 30.43
N GLY A 16 3.76 -47.69 29.14
CA GLY A 16 4.70 -47.15 28.17
C GLY A 16 4.58 -45.63 28.19
N CYS A 17 5.63 -44.96 28.60
CA CYS A 17 5.79 -43.55 28.22
C CYS A 17 5.84 -43.54 26.71
N ASP A 18 4.79 -43.03 26.10
CA ASP A 18 4.80 -42.64 24.71
C ASP A 18 5.78 -41.44 24.63
N ASP A 19 6.99 -41.72 24.20
CA ASP A 19 7.94 -40.70 23.82
C ASP A 19 7.28 -40.00 22.61
N GLY A 20 6.64 -38.86 22.89
CA GLY A 20 5.95 -38.06 21.87
C GLY A 20 6.89 -37.61 20.73
N THR A 21 7.28 -38.59 19.90
CA THR A 21 7.68 -38.32 18.53
C THR A 21 6.39 -38.04 17.77
N GLY A 22 5.86 -36.82 17.95
CA GLY A 22 4.86 -36.31 17.05
C GLY A 22 5.39 -36.52 15.64
N THR A 23 4.62 -37.17 14.82
CA THR A 23 4.85 -37.13 13.35
C THR A 23 5.12 -35.69 13.00
N PRO A 24 6.23 -35.36 12.32
CA PRO A 24 6.40 -33.97 11.80
C PRO A 24 5.11 -33.62 11.09
N GLY A 25 4.46 -32.53 11.49
CA GLY A 25 3.23 -32.06 10.86
C GLY A 25 3.46 -31.98 9.36
N GLU A 26 2.46 -32.36 8.59
CA GLU A 26 2.53 -32.21 7.14
C GLU A 26 2.81 -30.70 6.86
N ASP A 27 3.79 -30.44 5.99
CA ASP A 27 4.07 -29.09 5.50
C ASP A 27 2.81 -28.54 4.84
N VAL A 28 2.56 -27.25 5.00
CA VAL A 28 1.35 -26.56 4.54
C VAL A 28 1.76 -25.56 3.45
N ASP A 29 0.97 -25.48 2.41
CA ASP A 29 1.07 -24.41 1.43
C ASP A 29 0.13 -23.26 1.82
N VAL A 30 0.61 -22.02 1.69
CA VAL A 30 -0.13 -20.79 2.00
C VAL A 30 -0.29 -19.99 0.73
N SER A 31 -1.54 -19.72 0.34
CA SER A 31 -1.86 -18.82 -0.77
C SER A 31 -1.69 -17.37 -0.33
N VAL A 32 -0.98 -16.57 -1.13
CA VAL A 32 -0.79 -15.13 -0.91
C VAL A 32 -1.56 -14.38 -2.00
N LEU A 33 -2.53 -13.60 -1.56
CA LEU A 33 -3.35 -12.75 -2.41
C LEU A 33 -2.77 -11.34 -2.47
N LEU A 34 -3.01 -10.65 -3.59
CA LEU A 34 -2.95 -9.20 -3.68
C LEU A 34 -4.38 -8.66 -3.64
N GLU A 35 -4.65 -7.74 -2.74
CA GLU A 35 -5.92 -7.05 -2.61
C GLU A 35 -5.73 -5.55 -2.89
N ALA A 36 -6.66 -4.97 -3.62
CA ALA A 36 -6.80 -3.53 -3.78
C ALA A 36 -7.93 -3.05 -2.87
N GLU A 37 -7.67 -1.99 -2.11
CA GLU A 37 -8.70 -1.34 -1.33
C GLU A 37 -9.81 -0.75 -2.23
N ASP A 38 -11.04 -0.63 -1.71
CA ASP A 38 -12.17 -0.06 -2.44
C ASP A 38 -11.90 1.38 -2.93
N THR A 39 -11.04 2.13 -2.27
CA THR A 39 -10.58 3.47 -2.71
C THR A 39 -9.87 3.46 -4.06
N ILE A 40 -9.24 2.35 -4.45
CA ILE A 40 -8.67 2.17 -5.79
C ILE A 40 -9.75 1.74 -6.78
N THR A 41 -10.51 0.69 -6.45
CA THR A 41 -11.44 0.04 -7.39
C THR A 41 -12.74 0.81 -7.58
N GLU A 42 -13.22 1.54 -6.57
CA GLU A 42 -14.45 2.32 -6.59
C GLU A 42 -14.19 3.84 -6.61
N GLY A 43 -12.94 4.26 -6.30
CA GLY A 43 -12.55 5.66 -6.15
C GLY A 43 -12.96 6.27 -4.81
N LEU A 44 -12.64 7.55 -4.62
CA LEU A 44 -12.90 8.28 -3.39
C LEU A 44 -14.03 9.29 -3.60
N ALA A 45 -15.08 9.18 -2.79
CA ALA A 45 -16.20 10.10 -2.83
C ALA A 45 -16.00 11.29 -1.86
N PRO A 46 -16.55 12.48 -2.18
CA PRO A 46 -16.57 13.59 -1.23
C PRO A 46 -17.51 13.30 -0.05
N GLY A 47 -17.12 13.72 1.16
CA GLY A 47 -17.98 13.52 2.34
C GLY A 47 -17.31 13.73 3.68
N GLU A 48 -18.01 13.27 4.73
CA GLU A 48 -17.58 13.36 6.12
C GLU A 48 -17.17 11.99 6.72
N GLY A 49 -17.21 10.92 5.91
CA GLY A 49 -16.78 9.59 6.33
C GLY A 49 -15.26 9.50 6.56
N PRO A 50 -14.76 8.50 7.25
CA PRO A 50 -13.32 8.35 7.51
C PRO A 50 -12.50 8.28 6.20
N GLU A 51 -13.00 7.63 5.17
CA GLU A 51 -12.34 7.46 3.87
C GLU A 51 -12.73 8.52 2.82
N ALA A 52 -13.58 9.48 3.18
CA ALA A 52 -14.08 10.48 2.25
C ALA A 52 -13.10 11.65 2.05
N ILE A 53 -13.07 12.18 0.83
CA ILE A 53 -12.37 13.43 0.52
C ILE A 53 -13.10 14.61 1.16
N ARG A 54 -12.45 15.34 2.06
CA ARG A 54 -13.02 16.37 2.91
C ARG A 54 -13.25 17.71 2.25
N ASP A 55 -12.64 17.98 1.14
CA ASP A 55 -12.69 19.26 0.42
C ASP A 55 -13.60 19.25 -0.81
N GLY A 56 -14.36 18.18 -0.99
CA GLY A 56 -15.47 18.11 -1.93
C GLY A 56 -15.15 17.55 -3.31
N TRP A 57 -13.92 17.17 -3.54
CA TRP A 57 -13.51 16.46 -4.76
C TRP A 57 -13.94 14.99 -4.72
N ALA A 58 -14.31 14.44 -5.86
CA ALA A 58 -14.37 13.00 -6.10
C ALA A 58 -13.14 12.59 -6.91
N VAL A 59 -12.57 11.43 -6.61
CA VAL A 59 -11.39 10.89 -7.32
C VAL A 59 -11.75 9.55 -7.91
N THR A 60 -11.31 9.30 -9.14
CA THR A 60 -11.39 7.99 -9.81
C THR A 60 -10.05 7.66 -10.43
N PHE A 61 -9.68 6.39 -10.38
CA PHE A 61 -8.49 5.87 -11.04
C PHE A 61 -8.90 5.17 -12.34
N ASP A 62 -8.19 5.46 -13.41
CA ASP A 62 -8.30 4.78 -14.70
C ASP A 62 -7.28 3.63 -14.78
N ASP A 63 -6.09 3.83 -14.22
CA ASP A 63 -5.02 2.86 -14.06
C ASP A 63 -4.39 3.03 -12.67
N TYR A 64 -4.05 1.91 -12.01
CA TYR A 64 -3.27 1.90 -10.79
C TYR A 64 -2.31 0.71 -10.82
N VAL A 65 -1.31 0.78 -11.69
CA VAL A 65 -0.36 -0.32 -11.88
C VAL A 65 0.72 -0.25 -10.82
N VAL A 66 0.95 -1.38 -10.12
CA VAL A 66 2.01 -1.55 -9.13
C VAL A 66 2.89 -2.72 -9.48
N VAL A 67 4.19 -2.63 -9.18
CA VAL A 67 5.11 -3.78 -9.19
C VAL A 67 5.33 -4.26 -7.77
N ILE A 68 4.88 -5.47 -7.46
CA ILE A 68 4.92 -6.06 -6.13
C ILE A 68 5.49 -7.48 -6.18
N GLY A 69 6.25 -7.88 -5.16
CA GLY A 69 6.83 -9.21 -5.06
C GLY A 69 7.84 -9.35 -3.95
N ASP A 70 8.84 -10.21 -4.16
CA ASP A 70 9.86 -10.56 -3.16
C ASP A 70 9.22 -10.99 -1.83
N VAL A 71 8.17 -11.80 -1.92
CA VAL A 71 7.44 -12.28 -0.74
C VAL A 71 8.27 -13.32 -0.03
N ASP A 72 8.53 -13.11 1.25
CA ASP A 72 9.19 -14.08 2.11
C ASP A 72 8.51 -14.21 3.47
N ALA A 73 8.71 -15.36 4.11
CA ALA A 73 8.21 -15.61 5.45
C ALA A 73 9.25 -16.33 6.31
N HIS A 74 9.43 -15.88 7.54
CA HIS A 74 10.32 -16.45 8.54
C HIS A 74 9.54 -17.06 9.68
N LEU A 75 9.99 -18.22 10.18
CA LEU A 75 9.36 -18.81 11.35
C LEU A 75 9.75 -18.03 12.62
N SER A 76 8.79 -17.39 13.31
CA SER A 76 9.04 -16.49 14.45
C SER A 76 9.86 -17.10 15.61
N THR A 77 9.98 -18.43 15.68
CA THR A 77 10.77 -19.11 16.69
C THR A 77 12.16 -19.54 16.22
N ASP A 78 12.46 -19.40 14.93
CA ASP A 78 13.72 -19.82 14.31
C ASP A 78 13.92 -19.11 12.98
N ASP A 79 14.57 -17.95 12.98
CA ASP A 79 14.83 -17.09 11.80
C ASP A 79 15.65 -17.79 10.70
N SER A 80 16.28 -18.93 11.00
CA SER A 80 16.99 -19.73 9.99
C SER A 80 16.05 -20.54 9.10
N VAL A 81 14.76 -20.59 9.45
CA VAL A 81 13.71 -21.27 8.71
C VAL A 81 12.90 -20.21 7.95
N GLN A 82 13.14 -20.16 6.66
CA GLN A 82 12.48 -19.20 5.78
C GLN A 82 11.95 -19.89 4.53
N VAL A 83 10.91 -19.29 3.94
CA VAL A 83 10.30 -19.67 2.67
C VAL A 83 10.17 -18.40 1.83
N GLU A 84 10.48 -18.49 0.55
CA GLU A 84 10.49 -17.35 -0.38
C GLU A 84 9.62 -17.64 -1.59
N ALA A 85 8.99 -16.60 -2.11
CA ALA A 85 8.35 -16.53 -3.42
C ALA A 85 8.83 -15.22 -4.10
N PRO A 86 9.99 -15.28 -4.79
CA PRO A 86 10.71 -14.09 -5.25
C PRO A 86 10.14 -13.49 -6.54
N GLU A 87 9.07 -14.06 -7.08
CA GLU A 87 8.45 -13.56 -8.30
C GLU A 87 7.86 -12.18 -8.08
N ARG A 88 8.11 -11.26 -9.01
CA ARG A 88 7.55 -9.91 -9.05
C ARG A 88 6.52 -9.80 -10.15
N PHE A 89 5.39 -9.18 -9.84
CA PHE A 89 4.31 -8.96 -10.79
C PHE A 89 3.99 -7.48 -10.93
N ALA A 90 3.80 -7.03 -12.17
CA ALA A 90 3.14 -5.77 -12.46
C ALA A 90 1.63 -6.07 -12.57
N VAL A 91 0.81 -5.42 -11.76
CA VAL A 91 -0.65 -5.64 -11.69
C VAL A 91 -1.35 -4.30 -11.71
N ASP A 92 -2.40 -4.17 -12.53
CA ASP A 92 -3.31 -3.03 -12.44
C ASP A 92 -4.35 -3.32 -11.35
N LEU A 93 -4.31 -2.57 -10.27
CA LEU A 93 -5.13 -2.75 -9.09
C LEU A 93 -6.60 -2.39 -9.32
N VAL A 94 -6.90 -1.54 -10.32
CA VAL A 94 -8.29 -1.21 -10.68
C VAL A 94 -9.06 -2.46 -11.12
N ASP A 95 -8.36 -3.43 -11.71
CA ASP A 95 -8.92 -4.68 -12.20
C ASP A 95 -8.84 -5.85 -11.21
N VAL A 96 -8.29 -5.64 -10.00
CA VAL A 96 -8.21 -6.69 -8.96
C VAL A 96 -9.62 -6.98 -8.42
N PRO A 97 -10.05 -8.26 -8.40
CA PRO A 97 -11.36 -8.61 -7.87
C PRO A 97 -11.40 -8.40 -6.34
N GLN A 98 -12.56 -8.02 -5.80
CA GLN A 98 -12.76 -7.87 -4.34
C GLN A 98 -12.40 -9.11 -3.50
N SER A 99 -12.29 -10.28 -4.11
CA SER A 99 -11.85 -11.50 -3.43
C SER A 99 -10.32 -11.64 -3.36
N GLY A 100 -9.61 -10.66 -3.84
CA GLY A 100 -8.16 -10.71 -4.04
C GLY A 100 -7.74 -11.51 -5.27
N LEU A 101 -6.50 -11.34 -5.68
CA LEU A 101 -5.83 -12.01 -6.79
C LEU A 101 -4.70 -12.88 -6.25
N GLU A 102 -4.81 -14.20 -6.38
CA GLU A 102 -3.73 -15.11 -5.97
C GLU A 102 -2.53 -15.00 -6.91
N LEU A 103 -1.39 -14.53 -6.38
CA LEU A 103 -0.15 -14.36 -7.15
C LEU A 103 0.96 -15.30 -6.70
N TRP A 104 1.02 -15.66 -5.41
CA TRP A 104 2.08 -16.49 -4.87
C TRP A 104 1.54 -17.63 -4.02
N THR A 105 2.36 -18.66 -3.90
CA THR A 105 2.17 -19.76 -2.94
C THR A 105 3.47 -19.95 -2.18
N LEU A 106 3.44 -19.71 -0.88
CA LEU A 106 4.51 -20.10 0.02
C LEU A 106 4.36 -21.58 0.35
N SER A 107 5.32 -22.41 -0.03
CA SER A 107 5.22 -23.87 0.09
C SER A 107 6.11 -24.46 1.20
N GLY A 108 5.63 -25.47 1.85
CA GLY A 108 6.44 -26.23 2.83
C GLY A 108 6.53 -25.57 4.21
N LEU A 109 5.53 -24.79 4.61
CA LEU A 109 5.49 -24.15 5.92
C LEU A 109 5.12 -25.18 7.01
N ARG A 110 5.88 -25.18 8.09
CA ARG A 110 5.57 -25.96 9.28
C ARG A 110 4.51 -25.27 10.14
N GLU A 111 3.81 -26.04 10.97
CA GLU A 111 2.94 -25.48 11.99
C GLU A 111 3.71 -24.48 12.86
N GLY A 112 3.14 -23.28 13.06
CA GLY A 112 3.75 -22.19 13.82
C GLY A 112 3.27 -20.82 13.39
N ARG A 113 3.89 -19.79 13.93
CA ARG A 113 3.70 -18.41 13.52
C ARG A 113 4.86 -17.98 12.62
N TRP A 114 4.52 -17.28 11.55
CA TRP A 114 5.44 -16.83 10.52
C TRP A 114 5.36 -15.32 10.38
N GLU A 115 6.48 -14.66 10.35
CA GLU A 115 6.62 -13.25 10.02
C GLU A 115 6.67 -13.09 8.51
N LEU A 116 6.01 -12.07 7.98
CA LEU A 116 5.86 -11.84 6.53
C LEU A 116 6.55 -10.56 6.12
N ASN A 117 7.27 -10.62 5.00
CA ASN A 117 7.82 -9.45 4.32
C ASN A 117 7.47 -9.50 2.83
N TYR A 118 7.46 -8.33 2.19
CA TYR A 118 7.32 -8.20 0.74
C TYR A 118 7.90 -6.86 0.27
N ALA A 119 7.93 -6.61 -1.01
CA ALA A 119 8.44 -5.37 -1.56
C ALA A 119 7.57 -4.82 -2.70
N ILE A 120 7.53 -3.50 -2.79
CA ILE A 120 7.23 -2.76 -4.01
C ILE A 120 8.58 -2.51 -4.70
N ALA A 121 8.72 -2.93 -5.95
CA ALA A 121 10.00 -3.00 -6.64
C ALA A 121 9.95 -2.29 -8.01
N GLY A 122 11.11 -2.00 -8.59
CA GLY A 122 11.21 -1.46 -9.95
C GLY A 122 10.87 -2.51 -11.02
N ALA A 123 10.21 -2.08 -12.07
CA ALA A 123 9.78 -2.96 -13.17
C ALA A 123 10.95 -3.54 -13.98
N ALA A 124 12.07 -2.81 -14.07
CA ALA A 124 13.26 -3.25 -14.83
C ALA A 124 13.94 -4.46 -14.21
N ASP A 125 13.69 -4.77 -12.96
CA ASP A 125 14.27 -5.90 -12.21
C ASP A 125 13.58 -7.25 -12.49
N GLY A 126 12.90 -7.37 -13.63
CA GLY A 126 12.34 -8.63 -14.11
C GLY A 126 10.90 -8.90 -13.69
N ALA A 127 10.12 -7.85 -13.43
CA ALA A 127 8.70 -7.97 -13.17
C ALA A 127 7.95 -8.63 -14.35
N MET A 128 6.99 -9.49 -14.04
CA MET A 128 6.13 -10.15 -15.00
C MET A 128 4.78 -9.43 -15.07
N PRO A 129 4.29 -9.03 -16.26
CA PRO A 129 2.96 -8.42 -16.36
C PRO A 129 1.86 -9.45 -16.04
N HIS A 130 0.93 -9.08 -15.20
CA HIS A 130 -0.36 -9.74 -15.09
C HIS A 130 -1.24 -9.38 -16.31
N ASP A 131 -2.27 -10.18 -16.60
CA ASP A 131 -3.17 -9.99 -17.75
C ASP A 131 -3.92 -8.62 -17.70
N SER A 132 -3.98 -7.96 -16.54
CA SER A 132 -4.56 -6.62 -16.37
C SER A 132 -3.66 -5.50 -16.92
N VAL A 133 -2.37 -5.76 -17.14
CA VAL A 133 -1.39 -4.76 -17.58
C VAL A 133 -1.16 -4.86 -19.08
N THR A 134 -1.34 -3.76 -19.80
CA THR A 134 -1.11 -3.70 -21.25
C THR A 134 0.38 -3.70 -21.59
N ASP A 135 0.72 -4.13 -22.82
CA ASP A 135 2.09 -4.09 -23.32
C ASP A 135 2.69 -2.66 -23.30
N ALA A 136 1.87 -1.63 -23.49
CA ALA A 136 2.31 -0.25 -23.48
C ALA A 136 2.67 0.22 -22.06
N GLN A 137 1.82 -0.08 -21.08
CA GLN A 137 2.07 0.20 -19.66
C GLN A 137 3.34 -0.52 -19.20
N MET A 138 3.44 -1.83 -19.48
CA MET A 138 4.63 -2.61 -19.09
C MET A 138 5.91 -2.09 -19.73
N THR A 139 5.86 -1.71 -21.01
CA THR A 139 7.02 -1.12 -21.71
C THR A 139 7.47 0.16 -21.02
N ARG A 140 6.53 1.06 -20.70
CA ARG A 140 6.84 2.31 -20.00
C ARG A 140 7.40 2.04 -18.61
N MET A 141 6.79 1.13 -17.85
CA MET A 141 7.26 0.78 -16.51
C MET A 141 8.69 0.25 -16.52
N ILE A 142 9.07 -0.57 -17.51
CA ILE A 142 10.43 -1.07 -17.66
C ILE A 142 11.40 0.03 -18.11
N ASP A 143 11.02 0.84 -19.12
CA ASP A 143 11.89 1.86 -19.69
C ASP A 143 12.23 2.97 -18.69
N GLU A 144 11.29 3.30 -17.80
CA GLU A 144 11.42 4.32 -16.77
C GLU A 144 11.74 3.73 -15.37
N ASP A 145 11.84 2.40 -15.25
CA ASP A 145 12.04 1.65 -13.99
C ASP A 145 11.04 2.06 -12.89
N LEU A 146 9.76 2.09 -13.27
CA LEU A 146 8.69 2.51 -12.38
C LEU A 146 8.30 1.41 -11.40
N THR A 147 7.92 1.82 -10.21
CA THR A 147 7.22 0.98 -9.21
C THR A 147 5.72 1.13 -9.31
N TYR A 148 5.26 2.35 -9.67
CA TYR A 148 3.86 2.69 -9.86
C TYR A 148 3.65 3.44 -11.17
N LEU A 149 2.54 3.15 -11.85
CA LEU A 149 1.97 3.96 -12.91
C LEU A 149 0.50 4.20 -12.58
N ILE A 150 0.17 5.44 -12.20
CA ILE A 150 -1.15 5.79 -11.67
C ILE A 150 -1.73 6.87 -12.58
N ALA A 151 -2.91 6.61 -13.13
CA ALA A 151 -3.68 7.56 -13.91
C ALA A 151 -5.10 7.70 -13.37
N GLY A 152 -5.66 8.88 -13.45
CA GLY A 152 -7.01 9.10 -12.99
C GLY A 152 -7.46 10.55 -13.15
N SER A 153 -8.60 10.85 -12.53
CA SER A 153 -9.14 12.21 -12.54
C SER A 153 -9.84 12.56 -11.24
N MET A 154 -9.85 13.85 -10.96
CA MET A 154 -10.62 14.46 -9.88
C MET A 154 -11.72 15.32 -10.45
N THR A 155 -12.90 15.30 -9.85
CA THR A 155 -14.04 16.12 -10.27
C THR A 155 -14.71 16.80 -9.09
N GLN A 156 -15.06 18.08 -9.24
CA GLN A 156 -15.83 18.85 -8.26
C GLN A 156 -16.75 19.85 -8.98
N PRO A 157 -18.08 19.80 -8.81
CA PRO A 157 -18.96 20.85 -9.31
C PRO A 157 -18.60 22.21 -8.72
N GLY A 158 -18.25 23.18 -9.55
CA GLY A 158 -17.75 24.49 -9.12
C GLY A 158 -16.32 24.46 -8.56
N GLY A 159 -15.59 23.39 -8.86
CA GLY A 159 -14.18 23.21 -8.49
C GLY A 159 -13.28 24.28 -9.07
N ARG A 160 -12.12 24.44 -8.46
CA ARG A 160 -11.15 25.45 -8.85
C ARG A 160 -9.73 25.04 -8.50
N SER A 161 -8.77 25.55 -9.26
CA SER A 161 -7.33 25.48 -8.99
C SER A 161 -6.84 26.83 -8.50
N CYS A 162 -6.06 26.84 -7.45
CA CYS A 162 -5.46 28.02 -6.84
C CYS A 162 -3.92 27.87 -6.83
N PRO A 163 -3.27 27.88 -7.99
CA PRO A 163 -1.82 27.68 -8.03
C PRO A 163 -1.08 28.77 -7.25
N PRO A 164 0.01 28.42 -6.54
CA PRO A 164 0.81 29.40 -5.82
C PRO A 164 1.29 30.54 -6.72
N ALA A 165 1.17 31.78 -6.24
CA ALA A 165 1.55 32.95 -6.99
C ALA A 165 3.06 33.00 -7.26
N ASN A 166 3.44 33.37 -8.49
CA ASN A 166 4.83 33.60 -8.93
C ASN A 166 5.74 32.36 -9.07
N LEU A 167 5.17 31.16 -9.20
CA LEU A 167 5.96 30.01 -9.61
C LEU A 167 6.27 30.12 -11.11
N ALA A 168 7.48 30.60 -11.44
CA ALA A 168 8.02 30.43 -12.76
C ALA A 168 8.49 28.99 -12.90
N ALA A 169 7.66 28.13 -13.49
CA ALA A 169 7.95 26.72 -13.66
C ALA A 169 8.64 26.48 -15.02
N PRO A 170 9.96 26.26 -15.05
CA PRO A 170 10.66 25.93 -16.28
C PRO A 170 10.10 24.61 -16.85
N GLY A 171 9.63 24.66 -18.10
CA GLY A 171 9.04 23.50 -18.76
C GLY A 171 7.52 23.41 -18.67
N VAL A 172 6.90 24.16 -17.77
CA VAL A 172 5.44 24.29 -17.69
C VAL A 172 4.96 25.39 -18.65
N ALA A 173 3.87 25.15 -19.36
CA ALA A 173 3.27 26.12 -20.25
C ALA A 173 2.71 27.35 -19.48
N GLU A 174 2.56 28.47 -20.14
CA GLU A 174 1.89 29.62 -19.52
C GLU A 174 0.42 29.30 -19.24
N PRO A 175 -0.16 29.80 -18.12
CA PRO A 175 -1.55 29.54 -17.77
C PRO A 175 -2.54 29.80 -18.87
N SER A 176 -3.47 28.88 -19.10
CA SER A 176 -4.50 28.96 -20.13
C SER A 176 -5.80 29.54 -19.59
N GLY A 177 -5.83 30.76 -19.13
CA GLY A 177 -7.06 31.35 -18.63
C GLY A 177 -6.86 32.66 -17.87
N GLU A 178 -7.97 33.20 -17.40
CA GLU A 178 -8.00 34.41 -16.59
C GLU A 178 -8.55 34.04 -15.20
N PRO A 179 -8.00 34.59 -14.11
CA PRO A 179 -8.52 34.34 -12.77
C PRO A 179 -10.00 34.75 -12.68
N ASN A 180 -10.75 34.09 -11.81
CA ASN A 180 -12.19 34.30 -11.63
C ASN A 180 -12.54 35.76 -11.28
N ALA A 181 -11.68 36.43 -10.52
CA ALA A 181 -11.81 37.86 -10.18
C ALA A 181 -10.42 38.48 -9.90
N ALA A 182 -10.32 39.79 -9.93
CA ALA A 182 -9.05 40.51 -9.69
C ALA A 182 -8.49 40.35 -8.29
N ASP A 183 -9.32 39.94 -7.35
CA ASP A 183 -9.02 39.68 -5.93
C ASP A 183 -9.15 38.18 -5.54
N ASP A 184 -9.44 37.31 -6.51
CA ASP A 184 -9.49 35.85 -6.35
C ASP A 184 -8.47 35.21 -7.31
N PRO A 185 -7.31 34.75 -6.85
CA PRO A 185 -6.26 34.18 -7.70
C PRO A 185 -6.61 32.79 -8.24
N CYS A 186 -7.74 32.23 -7.86
CA CYS A 186 -8.14 30.89 -8.29
C CYS A 186 -8.84 30.92 -9.65
N TYR A 187 -8.76 29.82 -10.36
CA TYR A 187 -9.33 29.60 -11.68
C TYR A 187 -10.43 28.54 -11.61
N ALA A 188 -11.50 28.69 -12.38
CA ALA A 188 -12.53 27.67 -12.49
C ALA A 188 -11.93 26.41 -13.15
N ASN A 189 -11.96 25.31 -12.43
CA ASN A 189 -11.45 24.01 -12.90
C ASN A 189 -12.22 22.88 -12.21
N GLU A 190 -13.19 22.29 -12.92
CA GLU A 190 -14.10 21.29 -12.34
C GLU A 190 -13.62 19.86 -12.57
N THR A 191 -12.61 19.66 -13.41
CA THR A 191 -12.06 18.34 -13.76
C THR A 191 -10.56 18.45 -13.96
N ILE A 192 -9.81 17.66 -13.25
CA ILE A 192 -8.35 17.61 -13.30
C ILE A 192 -7.92 16.18 -13.48
N ALA A 193 -7.17 15.91 -14.53
CA ALA A 193 -6.53 14.62 -14.78
C ALA A 193 -5.13 14.57 -14.13
N PHE A 194 -4.64 13.39 -13.91
CA PHE A 194 -3.26 13.13 -13.51
C PHE A 194 -2.76 11.83 -14.09
N GLU A 195 -1.48 11.76 -14.44
CA GLU A 195 -0.77 10.54 -14.83
C GLU A 195 0.64 10.57 -14.27
N LEU A 196 0.90 9.70 -13.27
CA LEU A 196 2.10 9.71 -12.45
C LEU A 196 2.86 8.39 -12.60
N GLY A 197 4.03 8.42 -13.24
CA GLY A 197 4.98 7.30 -13.25
C GLY A 197 6.01 7.50 -12.14
N VAL A 198 5.98 6.68 -11.09
CA VAL A 198 6.75 6.93 -9.86
C VAL A 198 7.71 5.79 -9.56
N GLN A 199 8.91 6.18 -9.10
CA GLN A 199 9.93 5.30 -8.54
C GLN A 199 9.89 5.43 -7.01
N ALA A 200 9.23 4.50 -6.33
CA ALA A 200 9.03 4.51 -4.88
C ALA A 200 9.30 3.11 -4.30
N GLU A 201 10.45 2.52 -4.62
CA GLU A 201 10.85 1.22 -4.08
C GLU A 201 10.77 1.20 -2.56
N THR A 202 10.16 0.15 -2.01
CA THR A 202 9.90 0.03 -0.57
C THR A 202 9.86 -1.42 -0.15
N ALA A 203 10.63 -1.77 0.89
CA ALA A 203 10.52 -3.05 1.57
C ALA A 203 9.58 -2.92 2.77
N PHE A 204 8.65 -3.85 2.89
CA PHE A 204 7.64 -3.90 3.95
C PHE A 204 7.85 -5.12 4.85
N GLY A 205 7.74 -4.91 6.15
CA GLY A 205 7.76 -6.00 7.12
C GLY A 205 8.76 -5.81 8.27
N PRO A 206 8.70 -6.69 9.28
CA PRO A 206 7.68 -7.76 9.40
C PRO A 206 6.28 -7.21 9.62
N CYS A 207 5.32 -7.71 8.82
CA CYS A 207 3.93 -7.28 8.89
C CYS A 207 3.23 -7.84 10.13
N GLU A 208 2.21 -7.13 10.66
CA GLU A 208 1.44 -7.54 11.84
C GLU A 208 -0.05 -7.18 11.73
N VAL A 209 -0.87 -7.88 12.50
CA VAL A 209 -2.29 -7.59 12.67
C VAL A 209 -2.61 -7.59 14.16
N ASP A 210 -3.23 -6.52 14.67
CA ASP A 210 -3.57 -6.39 16.10
C ASP A 210 -2.34 -6.64 17.02
N GLU A 211 -1.20 -6.03 16.71
CA GLU A 211 0.08 -6.21 17.43
C GLU A 211 0.63 -7.66 17.40
N MET A 212 0.08 -8.51 16.54
CA MET A 212 0.56 -9.88 16.37
C MET A 212 1.35 -10.04 15.07
N PRO A 213 2.64 -10.41 15.13
CA PRO A 213 3.46 -10.56 13.92
C PRO A 213 2.89 -11.61 12.97
N GLY A 214 2.81 -11.28 11.70
CA GLY A 214 2.53 -12.15 10.58
C GLY A 214 1.28 -13.04 10.75
N PHE A 215 1.39 -14.30 10.37
CA PHE A 215 0.26 -15.24 10.31
C PHE A 215 0.56 -16.59 11.00
N ALA A 216 -0.50 -17.33 11.33
CA ALA A 216 -0.38 -18.64 11.93
C ALA A 216 -0.65 -19.75 10.90
N VAL A 217 0.20 -20.78 10.89
CA VAL A 217 0.02 -22.01 10.13
C VAL A 217 -0.35 -23.14 11.07
N THR A 218 -1.43 -23.85 10.75
CA THR A 218 -1.89 -25.04 11.51
C THR A 218 -1.84 -26.26 10.61
N ALA A 219 -1.27 -27.34 11.08
CA ALA A 219 -1.15 -28.58 10.31
C ALA A 219 -2.51 -29.07 9.79
N GLY A 220 -2.55 -29.40 8.48
CA GLY A 220 -3.76 -29.87 7.81
C GLY A 220 -4.85 -28.84 7.55
N SER A 221 -4.57 -27.54 7.76
CA SER A 221 -5.46 -26.43 7.36
C SER A 221 -5.02 -25.81 6.04
N THR A 222 -5.96 -25.16 5.37
CA THR A 222 -5.64 -24.23 4.28
C THR A 222 -5.51 -22.82 4.88
N THR A 223 -4.41 -22.15 4.60
CA THR A 223 -4.19 -20.77 5.05
C THR A 223 -4.08 -19.89 3.82
N THR A 224 -4.79 -18.76 3.85
CA THR A 224 -4.70 -17.70 2.84
C THR A 224 -4.39 -16.40 3.55
N ILE A 225 -3.47 -15.63 3.00
CA ILE A 225 -3.10 -14.29 3.49
C ILE A 225 -3.18 -13.29 2.34
N ALA A 226 -3.29 -12.01 2.67
CA ALA A 226 -3.41 -10.95 1.68
C ALA A 226 -2.42 -9.82 1.94
N LEU A 227 -1.81 -9.34 0.86
CA LEU A 227 -1.10 -8.06 0.79
C LEU A 227 -2.12 -7.05 0.28
N THR A 228 -2.32 -5.96 1.00
CA THR A 228 -3.33 -4.94 0.66
C THR A 228 -2.64 -3.64 0.27
N ILE A 229 -3.11 -2.99 -0.78
CA ILE A 229 -2.61 -1.68 -1.21
C ILE A 229 -3.73 -0.64 -1.05
N HIS A 230 -3.42 0.46 -0.34
CA HIS A 230 -4.31 1.57 -0.06
C HIS A 230 -4.08 2.74 -1.02
N GLY A 231 -5.07 3.08 -1.85
CA GLY A 231 -4.93 4.12 -2.88
C GLY A 231 -5.10 5.55 -2.37
N ASP A 232 -5.67 5.71 -1.20
CA ASP A 232 -6.06 7.00 -0.63
C ASP A 232 -4.91 7.78 0.02
N HIS A 233 -3.79 7.12 0.34
CA HIS A 233 -2.62 7.76 0.95
C HIS A 233 -2.09 8.95 0.13
N ILE A 234 -2.20 8.91 -1.20
CA ILE A 234 -1.82 10.05 -2.07
C ILE A 234 -2.58 11.32 -1.66
N PHE A 235 -3.81 11.19 -1.18
CA PHE A 235 -4.67 12.32 -0.81
C PHE A 235 -4.60 12.70 0.66
N PHE A 236 -3.77 12.09 1.45
CA PHE A 236 -3.57 12.50 2.84
C PHE A 236 -3.06 13.94 2.90
N ASN A 237 -3.48 14.68 3.90
CA ASN A 237 -3.04 16.06 4.13
C ASN A 237 -1.69 16.15 4.87
N GLY A 238 -1.08 15.02 5.18
CA GLY A 238 0.18 14.87 5.89
C GLY A 238 0.47 13.40 6.15
N PHE A 239 1.49 13.13 6.96
CA PHE A 239 1.82 11.77 7.39
C PHE A 239 1.17 11.48 8.73
N PRO A 240 0.61 10.29 8.95
CA PRO A 240 0.04 9.92 10.24
C PRO A 240 1.16 9.74 11.27
N GLU A 241 1.47 10.78 12.06
CA GLU A 241 2.52 10.74 13.10
C GLU A 241 2.00 10.95 14.53
N SER A 242 0.75 11.32 14.73
CA SER A 242 0.23 11.50 16.09
C SER A 242 -1.28 11.55 16.17
N ASP A 243 -1.82 11.12 17.30
CA ASP A 243 -3.24 11.13 17.71
C ASP A 243 -3.93 12.51 17.75
N GLU A 244 -3.22 13.61 17.50
CA GLU A 244 -3.72 14.96 17.66
C GLU A 244 -4.36 15.55 16.40
N GLY A 245 -5.34 14.87 15.82
CA GLY A 245 -6.17 15.49 14.78
C GLY A 245 -6.46 14.61 13.56
N GLY A 246 -5.81 13.48 13.45
CA GLY A 246 -6.03 12.49 12.40
C GLY A 246 -5.62 13.00 11.00
N THR A 247 -5.15 12.11 10.18
CA THR A 247 -4.91 12.36 8.76
C THR A 247 -6.25 12.55 8.05
N GLN A 248 -6.35 13.60 7.22
CA GLN A 248 -7.53 13.87 6.39
C GLN A 248 -7.19 13.64 4.93
N ARG A 249 -8.15 13.19 4.17
CA ARG A 249 -8.04 13.06 2.72
C ARG A 249 -8.50 14.35 2.07
N LEU A 250 -7.56 15.04 1.41
CA LEU A 250 -7.77 16.30 0.70
C LEU A 250 -7.22 16.16 -0.72
N ALA A 251 -8.01 16.53 -1.73
CA ALA A 251 -7.58 16.50 -3.11
C ALA A 251 -7.31 17.90 -3.69
N GLN A 252 -7.75 18.98 -3.01
CA GLN A 252 -7.53 20.35 -3.44
C GLN A 252 -6.06 20.68 -3.63
N TRP A 253 -5.16 20.13 -2.81
CA TRP A 253 -3.74 20.38 -2.95
C TRP A 253 -3.20 19.92 -4.31
N LEU A 254 -3.72 18.81 -4.85
CA LEU A 254 -3.35 18.32 -6.17
C LEU A 254 -3.94 19.23 -7.26
N ALA A 255 -5.18 19.70 -7.07
CA ALA A 255 -5.81 20.66 -7.96
C ALA A 255 -5.05 21.99 -8.04
N ASP A 256 -4.44 22.42 -6.93
CA ASP A 256 -3.64 23.66 -6.87
C ASP A 256 -2.25 23.48 -7.52
N CYS A 257 -1.91 22.26 -7.92
CA CYS A 257 -0.67 21.95 -8.64
C CYS A 257 -0.77 22.08 -10.17
N ASP A 258 -1.97 22.24 -10.74
CA ASP A 258 -2.16 22.56 -12.15
C ASP A 258 -1.69 24.01 -12.41
N LEU A 259 -0.38 24.18 -12.64
CA LEU A 259 0.27 25.49 -12.73
C LEU A 259 -0.03 26.21 -14.05
N ASN A 260 -0.24 25.45 -15.11
CA ASN A 260 -0.51 25.98 -16.44
C ASN A 260 -2.02 26.05 -16.75
N LEU A 261 -2.86 25.53 -15.84
CA LEU A 261 -4.33 25.54 -15.91
C LEU A 261 -4.87 24.86 -17.18
N ASP A 262 -4.24 23.78 -17.60
CA ASP A 262 -4.71 22.96 -18.73
C ASP A 262 -5.62 21.80 -18.31
N GLY A 263 -5.80 21.59 -17.00
CA GLY A 263 -6.65 20.55 -16.42
C GLY A 263 -5.94 19.22 -16.25
N GLU A 264 -4.61 19.21 -16.28
CA GLU A 264 -3.77 18.05 -16.03
C GLU A 264 -2.68 18.40 -15.03
N VAL A 265 -2.41 17.53 -14.06
CA VAL A 265 -1.29 17.66 -13.13
C VAL A 265 -0.18 16.71 -13.55
N THR A 266 0.99 17.29 -13.81
CA THR A 266 2.17 16.58 -14.26
C THR A 266 3.25 16.49 -13.18
N ARG A 267 4.20 15.55 -13.36
CA ARG A 267 5.40 15.48 -12.51
C ARG A 267 6.17 16.79 -12.52
N GLU A 268 6.34 17.41 -13.69
CA GLU A 268 7.09 18.64 -13.85
C GLU A 268 6.50 19.80 -13.03
N GLU A 269 5.18 19.85 -12.88
CA GLU A 269 4.50 20.83 -12.02
C GLU A 269 4.70 20.52 -10.54
N LEU A 270 4.52 19.27 -10.13
CA LEU A 270 4.76 18.84 -8.75
C LEU A 270 6.20 19.11 -8.30
N GLU A 271 7.19 18.95 -9.16
CA GLU A 271 8.60 19.25 -8.88
C GLU A 271 8.88 20.74 -8.64
N GLN A 272 8.00 21.66 -9.07
CA GLN A 272 8.18 23.10 -8.92
C GLN A 272 7.61 23.66 -7.61
N ILE A 273 6.74 22.93 -6.93
CA ILE A 273 5.99 23.41 -5.78
C ILE A 273 6.60 22.84 -4.50
N ALA A 274 7.03 23.72 -3.59
CA ALA A 274 7.43 23.28 -2.26
C ALA A 274 6.17 23.06 -1.39
N PRO A 275 6.19 22.10 -0.46
CA PRO A 275 5.06 21.88 0.46
C PRO A 275 4.62 23.16 1.20
N SER A 276 5.56 24.03 1.54
CA SER A 276 5.29 25.33 2.19
C SER A 276 4.40 26.26 1.36
N ASP A 277 4.49 26.19 0.02
CA ASP A 277 3.72 27.07 -0.87
C ASP A 277 2.23 26.73 -0.79
N LEU A 278 1.87 25.46 -0.64
CA LEU A 278 0.47 25.02 -0.46
C LEU A 278 -0.02 25.24 0.96
N ILE A 279 0.82 25.04 1.98
CA ILE A 279 0.46 25.30 3.39
C ILE A 279 0.07 26.77 3.58
N GLU A 280 0.66 27.70 2.84
CA GLU A 280 0.27 29.11 2.87
C GLU A 280 -1.13 29.37 2.25
N LEU A 281 -1.60 28.47 1.35
CA LEU A 281 -2.93 28.58 0.74
C LEU A 281 -4.03 28.02 1.66
N ASP A 282 -3.75 26.91 2.34
CA ASP A 282 -4.72 26.27 3.27
C ASP A 282 -3.97 25.64 4.46
N GLU A 283 -4.30 26.11 5.67
CA GLU A 283 -3.71 25.63 6.92
C GLU A 283 -3.98 24.14 7.22
N ARG A 284 -4.94 23.50 6.52
CA ARG A 284 -5.20 22.07 6.64
C ARG A 284 -4.11 21.22 5.98
N PHE A 285 -3.35 21.79 5.05
CA PHE A 285 -2.26 21.08 4.41
C PHE A 285 -1.06 21.00 5.35
N GLN A 286 -0.68 19.79 5.75
CA GLN A 286 0.45 19.50 6.61
C GLN A 286 1.48 18.65 5.85
N LEU A 287 1.76 19.04 4.61
CA LEU A 287 2.50 18.27 3.62
C LEU A 287 4.00 18.11 3.93
N GLY A 288 4.47 18.66 5.02
CA GLY A 288 5.86 18.50 5.47
C GLY A 288 6.01 17.39 6.52
N GLY A 289 7.26 17.09 6.89
CA GLY A 289 7.55 16.22 8.03
C GLY A 289 7.48 14.71 7.71
N SER A 290 7.78 14.31 6.48
CA SER A 290 7.87 12.88 6.13
C SER A 290 8.83 12.14 7.06
N PRO A 291 8.43 10.98 7.60
CA PRO A 291 9.31 10.12 8.38
C PRO A 291 10.38 9.43 7.51
N ILE A 292 10.19 9.39 6.20
CA ILE A 292 11.01 8.61 5.26
C ILE A 292 12.16 9.43 4.69
N THR A 293 11.84 10.61 4.10
CA THR A 293 12.80 11.46 3.40
C THR A 293 12.48 12.93 3.59
N PRO A 294 13.49 13.85 3.51
CA PRO A 294 13.21 15.27 3.43
C PRO A 294 12.38 15.57 2.18
N LEU A 295 11.29 16.32 2.33
CA LEU A 295 10.44 16.78 1.24
C LEU A 295 10.92 18.14 0.76
N THR A 296 11.33 18.25 -0.49
CA THR A 296 11.75 19.52 -1.11
C THR A 296 10.69 20.08 -2.06
N ASN A 297 9.90 19.21 -2.63
CA ASN A 297 8.79 19.53 -3.53
C ASN A 297 7.64 18.53 -3.39
N LEU A 298 6.56 18.72 -4.14
CA LEU A 298 5.39 17.84 -4.03
C LEU A 298 5.56 16.50 -4.75
N TRP A 299 6.50 16.39 -5.66
CA TRP A 299 6.86 15.07 -6.20
C TRP A 299 7.50 14.19 -5.14
N ASP A 300 8.37 14.76 -4.29
CA ASP A 300 8.91 14.05 -3.12
C ASP A 300 7.78 13.62 -2.17
N TYR A 301 6.73 14.48 -2.00
CA TYR A 301 5.58 14.18 -1.17
C TYR A 301 4.78 12.99 -1.72
N VAL A 302 4.41 13.00 -3.00
CA VAL A 302 3.72 11.87 -3.64
C VAL A 302 4.53 10.59 -3.52
N THR A 303 5.83 10.66 -3.82
CA THR A 303 6.73 9.51 -3.71
C THR A 303 6.78 8.95 -2.28
N ALA A 304 6.80 9.82 -1.27
CA ALA A 304 6.82 9.41 0.13
C ALA A 304 5.50 8.77 0.56
N GLN A 305 4.35 9.31 0.12
CA GLN A 305 3.04 8.72 0.40
C GLN A 305 2.87 7.33 -0.24
N LEU A 306 3.37 7.14 -1.47
CA LEU A 306 3.32 5.83 -2.13
C LEU A 306 4.14 4.76 -1.38
N LYS A 307 5.15 5.15 -0.62
CA LYS A 307 5.93 4.25 0.24
C LYS A 307 5.19 3.78 1.49
N THR A 308 4.05 4.36 1.82
CA THR A 308 3.25 4.01 3.01
C THR A 308 2.02 3.16 2.70
N GLN A 309 1.77 2.81 1.42
CA GLN A 309 0.53 2.20 0.96
C GLN A 309 0.42 0.69 1.18
N GLY A 310 1.50 0.04 1.58
CA GLY A 310 1.53 -1.40 1.74
C GLY A 310 1.05 -1.85 3.11
N HIS A 311 0.01 -2.67 3.12
CA HIS A 311 -0.64 -3.21 4.30
C HIS A 311 -0.76 -4.73 4.25
N PHE A 312 -1.24 -5.33 5.33
CA PHE A 312 -1.40 -6.77 5.47
C PHE A 312 -2.78 -7.13 6.03
N GLN A 313 -3.51 -8.04 5.37
CA GLN A 313 -4.83 -8.48 5.82
C GLN A 313 -5.83 -7.31 5.99
N GLY A 314 -5.88 -6.41 5.04
CA GLY A 314 -6.64 -5.17 5.10
C GLY A 314 -5.87 -4.08 5.83
N GLU A 315 -6.21 -3.79 7.08
CA GLU A 315 -5.66 -2.69 7.88
C GLU A 315 -4.42 -3.07 8.73
N GLY A 316 -3.86 -4.28 8.55
CA GLY A 316 -2.68 -4.69 9.29
C GLY A 316 -1.43 -3.93 8.86
N GLU A 317 -0.58 -3.64 9.81
CA GLU A 317 0.59 -2.81 9.66
C GLU A 317 1.76 -3.55 9.02
N CYS A 318 2.44 -2.88 8.10
CA CYS A 318 3.71 -3.35 7.54
C CYS A 318 4.73 -2.23 7.66
N PRO A 319 5.58 -2.23 8.69
CA PRO A 319 6.68 -1.29 8.76
C PRO A 319 7.47 -1.28 7.46
N PHE A 320 7.78 -0.10 6.95
CA PHE A 320 8.51 0.05 5.70
C PHE A 320 9.95 0.51 5.97
N ASP A 321 10.90 0.05 5.15
CA ASP A 321 12.33 0.31 5.28
C ASP A 321 12.90 -0.02 6.69
N GLY A 322 12.26 -0.96 7.42
CA GLY A 322 12.68 -1.38 8.75
C GLY A 322 12.40 -0.39 9.88
N VAL A 323 11.59 0.63 9.64
CA VAL A 323 11.11 1.57 10.66
C VAL A 323 9.74 1.12 11.14
N ALA A 324 9.64 0.69 12.39
CA ALA A 324 8.34 0.42 13.02
C ALA A 324 7.61 1.75 13.24
N HIS A 325 6.35 1.81 12.82
CA HIS A 325 5.45 2.91 13.13
C HIS A 325 4.61 2.52 14.34
N ASP A 326 4.73 3.28 15.43
CA ASP A 326 3.80 3.20 16.56
C ASP A 326 2.53 3.97 16.17
N HIS A 327 1.41 3.28 15.96
CA HIS A 327 0.08 3.85 15.69
C HIS A 327 -0.74 4.00 16.95
#